data_7d20ada43d8a0b77c64f3a1a8897e802
#
_entry.id   7d20ada43d8a0b77c64f3a1a8897e802
#
_cell.length_a   1.000
_cell.length_b   1.000
_cell.length_c   1.000
_cell.angle_alpha   90.00
_cell.angle_beta   90.00
_cell.angle_gamma   90.00
#
_symmetry.space_group_name_H-M   'P 1'
#
loop_
_entity.id
_entity.type
_entity.pdbx_description
1 polymer ?
#
loop_
_entity_poly.entity_id
_entity_poly.type
_entity_poly.pdbx_seq_one_letter_code
_entity_poly.pdbx_strand_id
1 'polypeptide(L)'
;MKRRGAIRLIKKAAADRRLTFTSHALDEMDEEGETRESVASALRHAESFALQENGRWRIHGVGLTAIVQVDDAAVIVWTVFTG
;
A
#
# COMPACT_ATOMS: atom_id res chain seq x y z
N MET A 1 -7.69 -10.01 -11.17
CA MET A 1 -8.52 -8.83 -10.79
C MET A 1 -8.22 -7.67 -11.73
N LYS A 2 -9.25 -6.96 -12.15
CA LYS A 2 -9.07 -5.80 -13.01
C LYS A 2 -8.49 -4.63 -12.22
N ARG A 3 -7.75 -3.76 -12.92
CA ARG A 3 -7.08 -2.59 -12.33
C ARG A 3 -8.01 -1.77 -11.43
N ARG A 4 -9.19 -1.42 -11.92
CA ARG A 4 -10.15 -0.60 -11.18
C ARG A 4 -10.61 -1.28 -9.88
N GLY A 5 -10.86 -2.57 -9.94
CA GLY A 5 -11.27 -3.35 -8.77
C GLY A 5 -10.16 -3.43 -7.74
N ALA A 6 -8.92 -3.64 -8.17
CA ALA A 6 -7.76 -3.68 -7.27
C ALA A 6 -7.54 -2.33 -6.57
N ILE A 7 -7.60 -1.23 -7.32
CA ILE A 7 -7.43 0.11 -6.76
C ILE A 7 -8.52 0.40 -5.72
N ARG A 8 -9.77 0.05 -6.05
CA ARG A 8 -10.89 0.25 -5.12
C ARG A 8 -10.69 -0.54 -3.83
N LEU A 9 -10.25 -1.79 -3.96
CA LEU A 9 -10.02 -2.65 -2.81
C LEU A 9 -8.89 -2.11 -1.92
N ILE A 10 -7.80 -1.65 -2.53
CA ILE A 10 -6.68 -1.06 -1.80
C ILE A 10 -7.13 0.19 -1.04
N LYS A 11 -7.84 1.09 -1.71
CA LYS A 11 -8.32 2.32 -1.07
C LYS A 11 -9.31 2.04 0.05
N LYS A 12 -10.20 1.06 -0.14
CA LYS A 12 -11.16 0.68 0.88
C LYS A 12 -10.47 0.07 2.10
N ALA A 13 -9.51 -0.82 1.88
CA ALA A 13 -8.76 -1.42 2.98
C ALA A 13 -7.99 -0.37 3.77
N ALA A 14 -7.42 0.62 3.07
CA ALA A 14 -6.72 1.73 3.73
C ALA A 14 -7.69 2.57 4.57
N ALA A 15 -8.87 2.89 4.02
CA ALA A 15 -9.88 3.67 4.74
C ALA A 15 -10.44 2.93 5.95
N ASP A 16 -10.61 1.61 5.85
CA ASP A 16 -11.18 0.77 6.89
C ASP A 16 -10.13 0.25 7.88
N ARG A 17 -8.86 0.64 7.72
CA ARG A 17 -7.74 0.20 8.56
C ARG A 17 -7.57 -1.32 8.54
N ARG A 18 -7.74 -1.93 7.36
CA ARG A 18 -7.62 -3.38 7.16
C ARG A 18 -6.42 -3.74 6.29
N LEU A 19 -5.35 -2.95 6.39
CA LEU A 19 -4.09 -3.25 5.75
C LEU A 19 -3.31 -4.24 6.59
N THR A 20 -2.73 -5.25 5.94
CA THR A 20 -1.78 -6.16 6.56
C THR A 20 -0.38 -5.70 6.17
N PHE A 21 0.53 -5.68 7.12
CA PHE A 21 1.90 -5.26 6.90
C PHE A 21 2.85 -6.43 7.13
N THR A 22 3.76 -6.66 6.20
CA THR A 22 4.83 -7.65 6.41
C THR A 22 5.80 -7.12 7.46
N SER A 23 6.58 -8.01 8.08
CA SER A 23 7.62 -7.59 9.02
C SER A 23 8.63 -6.66 8.34
N HIS A 24 8.96 -6.93 7.07
CA HIS A 24 9.85 -6.09 6.29
C HIS A 24 9.28 -4.67 6.13
N ALA A 25 7.99 -4.56 5.82
CA ALA A 25 7.33 -3.26 5.69
C ALA A 25 7.33 -2.51 7.03
N LEU A 26 7.05 -3.20 8.13
CA LEU A 26 7.06 -2.58 9.45
C LEU A 26 8.44 -2.07 9.83
N ASP A 27 9.50 -2.82 9.52
CA ASP A 27 10.88 -2.40 9.77
C ASP A 27 11.22 -1.15 8.95
N GLU A 28 10.83 -1.11 7.68
CA GLU A 28 11.06 0.05 6.83
C GLU A 28 10.30 1.27 7.33
N MET A 29 9.06 1.09 7.76
CA MET A 29 8.24 2.16 8.33
C MET A 29 8.91 2.75 9.57
N ASP A 30 9.43 1.90 10.42
CA ASP A 30 10.13 2.34 11.62
C ASP A 30 11.37 3.18 11.28
N GLU A 31 12.16 2.72 10.30
CA GLU A 31 13.35 3.44 9.85
C GLU A 31 13.00 4.80 9.23
N GLU A 32 11.89 4.86 8.51
CA GLU A 32 11.48 6.07 7.77
C GLU A 32 10.61 7.00 8.62
N GLY A 33 10.27 6.62 9.85
CA GLY A 33 9.39 7.42 10.70
C GLY A 33 7.94 7.38 10.27
N GLU A 34 7.53 6.36 9.52
CA GLU A 34 6.15 6.21 9.08
C GLU A 34 5.35 5.37 10.05
N THR A 35 4.05 5.62 10.13
CA THR A 35 3.13 4.85 10.95
C THR A 35 2.13 4.11 10.05
N ARG A 36 1.39 3.17 10.64
CA ARG A 36 0.31 2.51 9.91
C ARG A 36 -0.71 3.53 9.41
N GLU A 37 -0.96 4.57 10.20
CA GLU A 37 -1.88 5.66 9.83
C GLU A 37 -1.36 6.47 8.65
N SER A 38 -0.07 6.81 8.64
CA SER A 38 0.50 7.59 7.54
C SER A 38 0.50 6.80 6.24
N VAL A 39 0.78 5.49 6.30
CA VAL A 39 0.73 4.62 5.13
C VAL A 39 -0.71 4.50 4.63
N ALA A 40 -1.67 4.26 5.53
CA ALA A 40 -3.08 4.17 5.17
C ALA A 40 -3.57 5.47 4.51
N SER A 41 -3.19 6.61 5.05
CA SER A 41 -3.54 7.91 4.48
C SER A 41 -2.96 8.09 3.08
N ALA A 42 -1.69 7.70 2.90
CA ALA A 42 -1.02 7.79 1.60
C ALA A 42 -1.72 6.92 0.55
N LEU A 43 -2.08 5.69 0.90
CA LEU A 43 -2.77 4.78 -0.02
C LEU A 43 -4.19 5.25 -0.33
N ARG A 44 -4.88 5.75 0.67
CA ARG A 44 -6.25 6.24 0.52
C ARG A 44 -6.33 7.41 -0.45
N HIS A 45 -5.34 8.29 -0.44
CA HIS A 45 -5.31 9.50 -1.26
C HIS A 45 -4.40 9.38 -2.49
N ALA A 46 -3.81 8.21 -2.72
CA ALA A 46 -2.89 8.02 -3.84
C ALA A 46 -3.61 8.16 -5.18
N GLU A 47 -2.88 8.67 -6.15
CA GLU A 47 -3.39 8.85 -7.51
C GLU A 47 -2.63 8.02 -8.54
N SER A 48 -1.47 7.47 -8.18
CA SER A 48 -0.63 6.71 -9.09
C SER A 48 -0.50 5.26 -8.63
N PHE A 49 -1.00 4.34 -9.46
CA PHE A 49 -0.99 2.91 -9.22
C PHE A 49 -0.41 2.21 -10.45
N ALA A 50 0.67 1.48 -10.29
CA ALA A 50 1.29 0.74 -11.37
C ALA A 50 1.41 -0.73 -11.01
N LEU A 51 0.89 -1.60 -11.87
CA LEU A 51 1.01 -3.05 -11.68
C LEU A 51 2.41 -3.47 -12.13
N GLN A 52 3.14 -4.15 -11.25
CA GLN A 52 4.47 -4.68 -11.53
C GLN A 52 4.37 -6.08 -12.14
N GLU A 53 5.46 -6.54 -12.74
CA GLU A 53 5.54 -7.87 -13.36
C GLU A 53 5.27 -9.00 -12.34
N ASN A 54 5.64 -8.78 -11.07
CA ASN A 54 5.42 -9.78 -10.02
C ASN A 54 3.98 -9.80 -9.50
N GLY A 55 3.07 -9.01 -10.09
CA GLY A 55 1.68 -8.95 -9.69
C GLY A 55 1.39 -8.01 -8.52
N ARG A 56 2.41 -7.35 -7.98
CA ARG A 56 2.22 -6.37 -6.91
C ARG A 56 2.03 -4.98 -7.48
N TRP A 57 1.43 -4.12 -6.70
CA TRP A 57 1.13 -2.74 -7.09
C TRP A 57 2.16 -1.79 -6.49
N ARG A 58 2.73 -0.93 -7.33
CA ARG A 58 3.56 0.17 -6.89
C ARG A 58 2.68 1.41 -6.80
N ILE A 59 2.56 1.96 -5.62
CA ILE A 59 1.61 3.04 -5.33
C ILE A 59 2.38 4.24 -4.81
N HIS A 60 2.26 5.37 -5.52
CA HIS A 60 2.85 6.62 -5.09
C HIS A 60 1.81 7.46 -4.37
N GLY A 61 2.02 7.65 -3.08
CA GLY A 61 1.22 8.55 -2.27
C GLY A 61 1.98 9.83 -1.98
N VAL A 62 1.38 10.68 -1.16
CA VAL A 62 2.03 11.91 -0.74
C VAL A 62 3.14 11.57 0.25
N GLY A 63 4.38 11.79 -0.17
CA GLY A 63 5.55 11.61 0.69
C GLY A 63 6.03 10.19 0.86
N LEU A 64 5.37 9.20 0.27
CA LEU A 64 5.84 7.82 0.33
C LEU A 64 5.37 6.98 -0.85
N THR A 65 6.10 5.90 -1.10
CA THR A 65 5.75 4.88 -2.08
C THR A 65 5.59 3.56 -1.34
N ALA A 66 4.58 2.79 -1.71
CA ALA A 66 4.35 1.47 -1.13
C ALA A 66 4.21 0.42 -2.22
N ILE A 67 4.70 -0.78 -1.94
CA ILE A 67 4.48 -1.96 -2.78
C ILE A 67 3.43 -2.81 -2.07
N VAL A 68 2.33 -3.07 -2.75
CA VAL A 68 1.15 -3.69 -2.16
C VAL A 68 0.71 -4.89 -3.00
N GLN A 69 0.34 -5.96 -2.33
CA GLN A 69 -0.22 -7.15 -2.97
C GLN A 69 -1.68 -7.28 -2.58
N VAL A 70 -2.52 -7.58 -3.56
CA VAL A 70 -3.93 -7.92 -3.33
C VAL A 70 -4.06 -9.43 -3.49
N ASP A 71 -4.52 -10.10 -2.44
CA ASP A 71 -4.71 -11.55 -2.42
C ASP A 71 -6.11 -11.83 -1.90
N ASP A 72 -7.01 -12.22 -2.78
CA ASP A 72 -8.45 -12.29 -2.52
C ASP A 72 -8.94 -10.93 -2.04
N ALA A 73 -9.43 -10.83 -0.80
CA ALA A 73 -9.86 -9.57 -0.21
C ALA A 73 -8.79 -8.95 0.70
N ALA A 74 -7.63 -9.60 0.85
CA ALA A 74 -6.55 -9.11 1.69
C ALA A 74 -5.67 -8.12 0.92
N VAL A 75 -5.27 -7.06 1.59
CA VAL A 75 -4.36 -6.05 1.04
C VAL A 75 -3.12 -6.04 1.91
N ILE A 76 -2.00 -6.47 1.34
CA ILE A 76 -0.76 -6.71 2.06
C ILE A 76 0.29 -5.69 1.62
N VAL A 77 0.77 -4.89 2.56
CA VAL A 77 1.84 -3.92 2.31
C VAL A 77 3.17 -4.63 2.49
N TRP A 78 3.93 -4.77 1.40
CA TRP A 78 5.21 -5.48 1.38
C TRP A 78 6.39 -4.58 1.65
N THR A 79 6.36 -3.36 1.13
CA THR A 79 7.50 -2.44 1.14
C THR A 79 6.97 -1.02 1.26
N VAL A 80 7.65 -0.20 2.06
CA VAL A 80 7.36 1.23 2.19
C VAL A 80 8.68 1.99 2.13
N PHE A 81 8.72 3.04 1.34
CA PHE A 81 9.88 3.92 1.30
C PHE A 81 9.45 5.36 1.00
N THR A 82 10.23 6.33 1.46
CA THR A 82 9.95 7.75 1.24
C THR A 82 10.34 8.17 -0.17
N GLY A 83 9.60 9.10 -0.71
CA GLY A 83 9.92 9.63 -2.03
C GLY A 83 8.93 9.35 -3.13
#